data_0766000f3763b4ea5e95e64ac4d78a5b
#
_entry.id   0766000f3763b4ea5e95e64ac4d78a5b
#
_cell.length_a   1.000
_cell.length_b   1.000
_cell.length_c   1.000
_cell.angle_alpha   90.00
_cell.angle_beta   90.00
_cell.angle_gamma   90.00
#
_symmetry.space_group_name_H-M   'P 1'
#
loop_
_entity.id
_entity.type
_entity.pdbx_description
1 polymer ?
#
loop_
_entity_poly.entity_id
_entity_poly.type
_entity_poly.pdbx_seq_one_letter_code
_entity_poly.pdbx_strand_id
1 'polypeptide(L)'
;MKKIITYGTFDLFHFGHLEILRRAKELGEYLVVAISTDKFNEIKDKKCVYPFEHRINIVEAIKYVDEVIPENNWNQKRHDILKNEIDIFTMGNDWEGKFNDLTDICDVIYLPRTPNISATKIKLINNPLSKIRSFDEH
;
A
#
# COMPACT_ATOMS: atom_id res chain seq x y z
N MET A 1 -13.25 -14.68 10.58
CA MET A 1 -12.09 -13.79 10.52
C MET A 1 -12.21 -12.84 9.35
N LYS A 2 -12.09 -11.56 9.61
CA LYS A 2 -12.17 -10.58 8.53
C LYS A 2 -10.84 -10.44 7.84
N LYS A 3 -10.84 -10.58 6.53
CA LYS A 3 -9.64 -10.50 5.70
C LYS A 3 -9.65 -9.22 4.90
N ILE A 4 -8.53 -8.51 4.92
CA ILE A 4 -8.38 -7.22 4.26
C ILE A 4 -7.34 -7.37 3.15
N ILE A 5 -7.53 -6.67 2.03
CA ILE A 5 -6.51 -6.57 1.01
C ILE A 5 -6.26 -5.11 0.67
N THR A 6 -5.00 -4.80 0.43
CA THR A 6 -4.61 -3.48 -0.09
C THR A 6 -3.53 -3.67 -1.14
N TYR A 7 -3.38 -2.72 -2.03
CA TYR A 7 -2.49 -2.78 -3.17
C TYR A 7 -1.53 -1.60 -3.15
N GLY A 8 -0.32 -1.82 -3.62
CA GLY A 8 0.62 -0.72 -3.72
C GLY A 8 1.94 -1.13 -4.32
N THR A 9 2.79 -0.14 -4.58
CA THR A 9 4.14 -0.37 -5.07
C THR A 9 5.10 -0.51 -3.90
N PHE A 10 4.94 0.31 -2.88
CA PHE A 10 5.75 0.32 -1.66
C PHE A 10 7.24 0.47 -1.94
N ASP A 11 7.57 1.36 -2.88
CA ASP A 11 8.95 1.67 -3.16
C ASP A 11 9.48 2.62 -2.10
N LEU A 12 10.75 2.46 -1.71
CA LEU A 12 11.38 3.29 -0.70
C LEU A 12 10.50 3.42 0.53
N PHE A 13 10.18 2.28 1.11
CA PHE A 13 9.24 2.17 2.21
C PHE A 13 9.51 3.20 3.31
N HIS A 14 8.48 3.92 3.70
CA HIS A 14 8.62 4.95 4.72
C HIS A 14 7.46 4.90 5.71
N PHE A 15 7.45 5.82 6.67
CA PHE A 15 6.46 5.80 7.73
C PHE A 15 5.01 5.91 7.22
N GLY A 16 4.81 6.66 6.15
CA GLY A 16 3.46 6.75 5.55
C GLY A 16 2.96 5.39 5.08
N HIS A 17 3.84 4.59 4.48
CA HIS A 17 3.49 3.22 4.08
C HIS A 17 3.18 2.37 5.30
N LEU A 18 3.97 2.50 6.36
CA LEU A 18 3.76 1.74 7.58
C LEU A 18 2.40 2.06 8.18
N GLU A 19 2.02 3.33 8.21
CA GLU A 19 0.74 3.74 8.77
C GLU A 19 -0.45 3.22 7.97
N ILE A 20 -0.34 3.20 6.67
CA ILE A 20 -1.40 2.64 5.82
C ILE A 20 -1.59 1.15 6.17
N LEU A 21 -0.50 0.42 6.31
CA LEU A 21 -0.59 -1.01 6.62
C LEU A 21 -1.12 -1.24 8.02
N ARG A 22 -0.69 -0.44 8.98
CA ARG A 22 -1.20 -0.56 10.35
C ARG A 22 -2.71 -0.33 10.39
N ARG A 23 -3.17 0.72 9.71
CA ARG A 23 -4.59 1.07 9.72
C ARG A 23 -5.42 0.08 8.92
N ALA A 24 -4.86 -0.46 7.84
CA ALA A 24 -5.54 -1.50 7.10
C ALA A 24 -5.74 -2.73 7.97
N LYS A 25 -4.71 -3.13 8.72
CA LYS A 25 -4.81 -4.29 9.60
C LYS A 25 -5.87 -4.09 10.68
N GLU A 26 -6.04 -2.86 11.15
CA GLU A 26 -7.03 -2.58 12.19
C GLU A 26 -8.47 -2.81 11.73
N LEU A 27 -8.69 -2.92 10.42
CA LEU A 27 -10.03 -3.17 9.90
C LEU A 27 -10.47 -4.63 10.05
N GLY A 28 -9.54 -5.52 10.38
CA GLY A 28 -9.87 -6.92 10.54
C GLY A 28 -8.73 -7.70 11.17
N GLU A 29 -8.62 -8.99 10.83
CA GLU A 29 -7.66 -9.87 11.47
C GLU A 29 -6.54 -10.37 10.56
N TYR A 30 -6.73 -10.34 9.25
CA TYR A 30 -5.76 -10.91 8.33
C TYR A 30 -5.54 -9.96 7.16
N LEU A 31 -4.33 -9.45 7.04
CA LEU A 31 -4.02 -8.45 6.00
C LEU A 31 -3.20 -9.06 4.88
N VAL A 32 -3.75 -8.99 3.67
CA VAL A 32 -3.06 -9.37 2.43
C VAL A 32 -2.61 -8.10 1.74
N VAL A 33 -1.35 -8.06 1.34
CA VAL A 33 -0.82 -6.90 0.62
C VAL A 33 -0.37 -7.35 -0.76
N ALA A 34 -0.93 -6.74 -1.80
CA ALA A 34 -0.55 -7.05 -3.17
C ALA A 34 0.44 -5.99 -3.64
N ILE A 35 1.60 -6.43 -4.10
CA ILE A 35 2.69 -5.52 -4.49
C ILE A 35 2.92 -5.61 -5.98
N SER A 36 2.94 -4.46 -6.66
CA SER A 36 3.12 -4.44 -8.11
C SER A 36 4.49 -4.96 -8.49
N THR A 37 4.52 -5.83 -9.50
CA THR A 37 5.77 -6.38 -10.00
C THR A 37 6.52 -5.35 -10.83
N ASP A 38 7.80 -5.57 -11.05
CA ASP A 38 8.59 -4.66 -11.88
C ASP A 38 8.02 -4.59 -13.29
N LYS A 39 7.59 -5.73 -13.82
CA LYS A 39 7.01 -5.76 -15.15
C LYS A 39 5.71 -4.97 -15.22
N PHE A 40 4.86 -5.08 -14.22
CA PHE A 40 3.63 -4.31 -14.18
C PHE A 40 3.92 -2.82 -14.04
N ASN A 41 4.95 -2.47 -13.27
CA ASN A 41 5.36 -1.08 -13.14
C ASN A 41 5.84 -0.51 -14.48
N GLU A 42 6.51 -1.31 -15.30
CA GLU A 42 6.90 -0.88 -16.64
C GLU A 42 5.67 -0.55 -17.48
N ILE A 43 4.65 -1.38 -17.40
CA ILE A 43 3.41 -1.15 -18.12
C ILE A 43 2.75 0.17 -17.67
N LYS A 44 2.85 0.48 -16.38
CA LYS A 44 2.31 1.72 -15.82
C LYS A 44 3.22 2.91 -16.04
N ASP A 45 4.35 2.71 -16.70
CA ASP A 45 5.36 3.74 -16.90
C ASP A 45 5.85 4.30 -15.57
N LYS A 46 6.10 3.39 -14.62
CA LYS A 46 6.56 3.75 -13.29
C LYS A 46 7.91 3.13 -13.05
N LYS A 47 8.85 3.93 -12.57
CA LYS A 47 10.16 3.42 -12.21
C LYS A 47 10.31 3.33 -10.72
N CYS A 48 10.78 2.19 -10.24
CA CYS A 48 11.06 2.00 -8.83
C CYS A 48 12.55 1.99 -8.59
N VAL A 49 12.96 2.50 -7.43
CA VAL A 49 14.35 2.42 -7.00
C VAL A 49 14.66 1.00 -6.55
N TYR A 50 13.74 0.38 -5.79
CA TYR A 50 13.93 -0.98 -5.32
C TYR A 50 13.24 -1.96 -6.24
N PRO A 51 13.93 -3.06 -6.63
CA PRO A 51 13.28 -4.11 -7.42
C PRO A 51 12.22 -4.81 -6.58
N PHE A 52 11.34 -5.53 -7.26
CA PHE A 52 10.23 -6.23 -6.63
C PHE A 52 10.67 -7.10 -5.45
N GLU A 53 11.77 -7.82 -5.61
CA GLU A 53 12.25 -8.72 -4.57
C GLU A 53 12.56 -7.97 -3.27
N HIS A 54 13.18 -6.80 -3.38
CA HIS A 54 13.45 -6.00 -2.18
C HIS A 54 12.17 -5.47 -1.57
N ARG A 55 11.25 -5.02 -2.41
CA ARG A 55 9.99 -4.45 -1.92
C ARG A 55 9.15 -5.50 -1.19
N ILE A 56 9.10 -6.72 -1.73
CA ILE A 56 8.40 -7.82 -1.09
C ILE A 56 9.03 -8.14 0.27
N ASN A 57 10.36 -8.24 0.31
CA ASN A 57 11.04 -8.61 1.54
C ASN A 57 10.79 -7.59 2.65
N ILE A 58 10.78 -6.32 2.31
CA ILE A 58 10.52 -5.29 3.29
C ILE A 58 9.10 -5.39 3.82
N VAL A 59 8.12 -5.51 2.93
CA VAL A 59 6.72 -5.56 3.34
C VAL A 59 6.41 -6.83 4.12
N GLU A 60 7.00 -7.95 3.72
CA GLU A 60 6.81 -9.19 4.46
C GLU A 60 7.32 -9.11 5.90
N ALA A 61 8.29 -8.26 6.15
CA ALA A 61 8.86 -8.10 7.48
C ALA A 61 8.02 -7.21 8.39
N ILE A 62 7.01 -6.54 7.85
CA ILE A 62 6.16 -5.64 8.62
C ILE A 62 5.17 -6.47 9.44
N LYS A 63 5.15 -6.22 10.73
CA LYS A 63 4.36 -7.08 11.65
C LYS A 63 2.86 -7.05 11.41
N TYR A 64 2.36 -6.06 10.69
CA TYR A 64 0.92 -5.97 10.42
C TYR A 64 0.50 -6.83 9.23
N VAL A 65 1.46 -7.28 8.43
CA VAL A 65 1.19 -7.97 7.17
C VAL A 65 1.17 -9.47 7.39
N ASP A 66 0.11 -10.12 6.95
CA ASP A 66 -0.01 -11.58 7.09
C ASP A 66 0.36 -12.33 5.82
N GLU A 67 0.17 -11.70 4.67
CA GLU A 67 0.44 -12.37 3.40
C GLU A 67 0.76 -11.32 2.34
N VAL A 68 1.71 -11.64 1.46
CA VAL A 68 2.04 -10.75 0.34
C VAL A 68 1.82 -11.51 -0.95
N ILE A 69 1.16 -10.88 -1.91
CA ILE A 69 0.95 -11.46 -3.24
C ILE A 69 1.41 -10.47 -4.30
N PRO A 70 1.72 -10.93 -5.52
CA PRO A 70 2.12 -10.00 -6.58
C PRO A 70 0.91 -9.39 -7.27
N GLU A 71 1.07 -8.16 -7.74
CA GLU A 71 0.09 -7.54 -8.62
C GLU A 71 0.71 -7.45 -10.01
N ASN A 72 0.12 -8.15 -10.97
CA ASN A 72 0.67 -8.28 -12.31
C ASN A 72 -0.10 -7.52 -13.38
N ASN A 73 -1.33 -7.12 -13.10
CA ASN A 73 -2.13 -6.41 -14.10
C ASN A 73 -3.26 -5.62 -13.45
N TRP A 74 -3.90 -4.77 -14.27
CA TRP A 74 -4.95 -3.87 -13.78
C TRP A 74 -6.21 -4.60 -13.36
N ASN A 75 -6.44 -5.78 -13.88
CA ASN A 75 -7.74 -6.44 -13.77
C ASN A 75 -7.81 -7.56 -12.74
N GLN A 76 -6.75 -7.79 -12.00
CA GLN A 76 -6.75 -8.93 -11.08
C GLN A 76 -7.46 -8.70 -9.74
N LYS A 77 -7.82 -7.46 -9.44
CA LYS A 77 -8.37 -7.16 -8.11
C LYS A 77 -9.60 -7.96 -7.78
N ARG A 78 -10.55 -8.03 -8.71
CA ARG A 78 -11.77 -8.78 -8.47
C ARG A 78 -11.48 -10.27 -8.26
N HIS A 79 -10.58 -10.82 -9.06
CA HIS A 79 -10.17 -12.22 -8.91
C HIS A 79 -9.50 -12.45 -7.56
N ASP A 80 -8.60 -11.56 -7.17
CA ASP A 80 -7.90 -11.68 -5.90
C ASP A 80 -8.87 -11.67 -4.72
N ILE A 81 -9.83 -10.78 -4.77
CA ILE A 81 -10.82 -10.64 -3.70
C ILE A 81 -11.64 -11.90 -3.55
N LEU A 82 -12.11 -12.44 -4.66
CA LEU A 82 -12.92 -13.65 -4.63
C LEU A 82 -12.10 -14.88 -4.26
N LYS A 83 -10.90 -15.02 -4.83
CA LYS A 83 -10.06 -16.17 -4.58
C LYS A 83 -9.60 -16.23 -3.12
N ASN A 84 -9.27 -15.09 -2.54
CA ASN A 84 -8.75 -15.04 -1.20
C ASN A 84 -9.83 -14.80 -0.15
N GLU A 85 -11.09 -14.76 -0.57
CA GLU A 85 -12.22 -14.57 0.34
C GLU A 85 -12.06 -13.29 1.16
N ILE A 86 -11.75 -12.21 0.46
CA ILE A 86 -11.52 -10.92 1.09
C ILE A 86 -12.83 -10.28 1.49
N ASP A 87 -12.88 -9.74 2.70
CA ASP A 87 -14.05 -9.03 3.20
C ASP A 87 -13.96 -7.54 2.97
N ILE A 88 -12.76 -6.98 3.01
CA ILE A 88 -12.56 -5.53 2.92
C ILE A 88 -11.40 -5.24 1.97
N PHE A 89 -11.69 -4.40 0.97
CA PHE A 89 -10.66 -3.84 0.10
C PHE A 89 -10.41 -2.42 0.60
N THR A 90 -9.16 -2.05 0.84
CA THR A 90 -8.87 -0.72 1.33
C THR A 90 -7.69 -0.10 0.60
N MET A 91 -7.77 1.21 0.39
CA MET A 91 -6.73 2.01 -0.24
C MET A 91 -6.72 3.37 0.46
N GLY A 92 -5.66 4.14 0.25
CA GLY A 92 -5.64 5.51 0.75
C GLY A 92 -6.71 6.34 0.04
N ASN A 93 -7.12 7.45 0.66
CA ASN A 93 -8.21 8.24 0.10
C ASN A 93 -7.83 9.02 -1.16
N ASP A 94 -6.55 9.00 -1.56
CA ASP A 94 -6.16 9.53 -2.86
C ASP A 94 -6.88 8.78 -3.99
N TRP A 95 -7.32 7.57 -3.72
CA TRP A 95 -8.01 6.72 -4.69
C TRP A 95 -9.51 6.72 -4.51
N GLU A 96 -10.02 7.61 -3.68
CA GLU A 96 -11.44 7.60 -3.33
C GLU A 96 -12.32 7.59 -4.56
N GLY A 97 -13.28 6.67 -4.59
CA GLY A 97 -14.22 6.50 -5.70
C GLY A 97 -13.71 5.66 -6.86
N LYS A 98 -12.40 5.39 -6.92
CA LYS A 98 -11.83 4.70 -8.08
C LYS A 98 -12.12 3.20 -8.10
N PHE A 99 -12.50 2.63 -6.98
CA PHE A 99 -12.72 1.19 -6.88
C PHE A 99 -14.13 0.85 -6.38
N ASN A 100 -15.06 1.78 -6.55
CA ASN A 100 -16.43 1.54 -6.08
C ASN A 100 -17.13 0.41 -6.82
N ASP A 101 -16.61 0.02 -7.99
CA ASP A 101 -17.16 -1.12 -8.70
C ASP A 101 -16.93 -2.45 -7.98
N LEU A 102 -16.10 -2.46 -6.96
CA LEU A 102 -15.85 -3.68 -6.17
C LEU A 102 -16.84 -3.83 -5.02
N THR A 103 -17.71 -2.86 -4.80
CA THR A 103 -18.66 -2.90 -3.67
C THR A 103 -19.67 -4.03 -3.75
N ASP A 104 -19.83 -4.65 -4.92
CA ASP A 104 -20.73 -5.78 -5.05
C ASP A 104 -20.13 -7.07 -4.47
N ILE A 105 -18.82 -7.12 -4.21
CA ILE A 105 -18.19 -8.35 -3.72
C ILE A 105 -17.49 -8.18 -2.39
N CYS A 106 -17.30 -6.96 -1.91
CA CYS A 106 -16.65 -6.73 -0.61
C CYS A 106 -16.93 -5.30 -0.16
N ASP A 107 -16.56 -5.01 1.07
CA ASP A 107 -16.60 -3.62 1.54
C ASP A 107 -15.39 -2.89 0.96
N VAL A 108 -15.61 -1.66 0.52
CA VAL A 108 -14.54 -0.82 -0.02
C VAL A 108 -14.36 0.37 0.92
N ILE A 109 -13.18 0.50 1.50
CA ILE A 109 -12.90 1.55 2.48
C ILE A 109 -11.70 2.34 2.02
N TYR A 110 -11.82 3.67 2.02
CA TYR A 110 -10.70 4.56 1.69
C TYR A 110 -10.21 5.19 2.99
N LEU A 111 -8.94 4.98 3.28
CA LEU A 111 -8.35 5.47 4.52
C LEU A 111 -7.92 6.93 4.35
N PRO A 112 -8.30 7.79 5.28
CA PRO A 112 -7.87 9.19 5.18
C PRO A 112 -6.36 9.29 5.33
N ARG A 113 -5.79 10.29 4.68
CA ARG A 113 -4.35 10.52 4.76
C ARG A 113 -4.00 10.85 6.22
N THR A 114 -2.93 10.24 6.71
CA THR A 114 -2.47 10.54 8.05
C THR A 114 -1.84 11.92 8.04
N PRO A 115 -2.33 12.84 8.86
CA PRO A 115 -1.76 14.19 8.86
C PRO A 115 -0.27 14.15 9.17
N ASN A 116 0.46 15.03 8.50
CA ASN A 116 1.90 15.23 8.75
C ASN A 116 2.78 14.05 8.40
N ILE A 117 2.31 13.15 7.56
CA ILE A 117 3.09 11.97 7.24
C ILE A 117 3.68 12.00 5.83
N SER A 118 3.35 12.96 5.00
CA SER A 118 3.94 13.02 3.66
C SER A 118 5.43 13.33 3.74
N ALA A 119 6.19 12.90 2.76
CA ALA A 119 7.62 13.17 2.71
C ALA A 119 7.91 14.67 2.72
N THR A 120 7.09 15.44 2.03
CA THR A 120 7.24 16.88 2.02
C THR A 120 7.08 17.46 3.41
N LYS A 121 6.09 16.99 4.14
CA LYS A 121 5.85 17.46 5.47
C LYS A 121 6.99 17.10 6.40
N ILE A 122 7.51 15.91 6.29
CA ILE A 122 8.65 15.48 7.07
C ILE A 122 9.85 16.36 6.80
N LYS A 123 10.08 16.68 5.53
CA LYS A 123 11.16 17.55 5.15
C LYS A 123 11.04 18.92 5.79
N LEU A 124 9.87 19.48 5.78
CA LEU A 124 9.65 20.79 6.36
C LEU A 124 9.90 20.79 7.84
N ILE A 125 9.53 19.74 8.52
CA ILE A 125 9.73 19.64 9.95
C ILE A 125 11.20 19.52 10.31
N ASN A 126 11.93 18.71 9.57
CA ASN A 126 13.32 18.43 9.92
C ASN A 126 14.28 19.42 9.39
N ASN A 127 13.91 20.23 8.42
CA ASN A 127 14.76 20.93 7.70
C ASN A 127 15.20 22.09 8.24
N PRO A 128 14.95 22.75 9.06
CA PRO A 128 15.70 23.86 9.23
C PRO A 128 17.05 23.49 9.32
N LEU A 129 17.26 22.54 9.65
CA LEU A 129 18.49 22.27 9.77
C LEU A 129 18.97 21.43 8.88
N SER A 130 18.36 21.03 8.37
CA SER A 130 18.66 20.36 7.73
C SER A 130 18.92 19.79 7.14
N LYS A 131 18.72 19.64 6.99
CA LYS A 131 19.07 19.20 6.50
C LYS A 131 19.18 18.23 6.27
N ILE A 132 18.62 17.73 6.21
CA ILE A 132 18.62 16.98 6.08
C ILE A 132 18.64 15.81 6.20
N ARG A 133 18.01 15.20 6.13
CA ARG A 133 17.91 13.98 6.38
C ARG A 133 17.60 13.21 5.25
N SER A 134 18.24 12.13 4.82
CA SER A 134 18.03 11.42 3.59
C SER A 134 16.74 10.66 3.54
N PHE A 135 16.20 10.24 4.60
CA PHE A 135 14.94 9.52 4.54
C PHE A 135 13.78 10.39 4.08
N ASP A 136 13.97 11.67 4.02
CA ASP A 136 12.94 12.56 3.52
C ASP A 136 12.70 12.38 2.05
N GLU A 137 13.63 11.76 1.35
CA GLU A 137 13.50 11.61 -0.08
C GLU A 137 12.48 10.61 -0.46
N HIS A 138 11.99 9.86 0.43
CA HIS A 138 11.12 8.74 0.13
C HIS A 138 9.69 9.04 0.41
#